data_ad3ec806521f647df04e2340634f6645
#
_entry.id   ad3ec806521f647df04e2340634f6645
#
_cell.length_a   1.000
_cell.length_b   1.000
_cell.length_c   1.000
_cell.angle_alpha   90.00
_cell.angle_beta   90.00
_cell.angle_gamma   90.00
#
_symmetry.space_group_name_H-M   'P 1'
#
loop_
_entity.id
_entity.type
_entity.pdbx_description
1 polymer ?
#
loop_
_entity_poly.entity_id
_entity_poly.type
_entity_poly.pdbx_seq_one_letter_code
_entity_poly.pdbx_strand_id
1 'polypeptide(L)'
;STHDANIEFIKAKKIYTLKEDGLNAEDPWTGTVYLFPPTYGRCSFSQERGTWRWSVTAGMGAKAPSVIWFRRLLKEWKLRNICEALFFTTYAEMMRICPEIWDYPMCFPTDRAKLIHGKNLYQIDPPVHWGYFIYLPKLDYGFQQVDKFVDIFSHLGKVVV
;
A
#
# COMPACT_ATOMS: atom_id res chain seq x y z
N SER A 1 3.00 8.68 -4.31
CA SER A 1 3.24 8.91 -5.75
C SER A 1 3.26 10.41 -6.02
N THR A 2 3.95 10.81 -7.07
CA THR A 2 3.92 12.18 -7.58
C THR A 2 2.98 12.26 -8.78
N HIS A 3 2.53 13.47 -9.15
CA HIS A 3 1.71 13.67 -10.34
C HIS A 3 2.39 13.15 -11.61
N ASP A 4 3.69 13.42 -11.78
CA ASP A 4 4.44 13.03 -12.97
C ASP A 4 4.50 11.51 -13.14
N ALA A 5 4.83 10.79 -12.07
CA ALA A 5 4.83 9.32 -12.09
C ALA A 5 3.43 8.73 -12.32
N ASN A 6 2.37 9.40 -11.88
CA ASN A 6 1.01 8.95 -12.16
C ASN A 6 0.64 9.13 -13.64
N ILE A 7 0.96 10.27 -14.24
CA ILE A 7 0.68 10.55 -15.65
C ILE A 7 1.40 9.52 -16.53
N GLU A 8 2.68 9.27 -16.26
CA GLU A 8 3.50 8.43 -17.12
C GLU A 8 3.20 6.94 -16.97
N PHE A 9 3.11 6.44 -15.74
CA PHE A 9 3.11 5.00 -15.49
C PHE A 9 1.80 4.44 -14.94
N ILE A 10 1.16 5.12 -13.99
CA ILE A 10 0.06 4.55 -13.22
C ILE A 10 -1.29 4.89 -13.83
N LYS A 11 -1.46 6.11 -14.31
CA LYS A 11 -2.71 6.65 -14.91
C LYS A 11 -3.92 6.49 -13.98
N ALA A 12 -3.71 6.64 -12.68
CA ALA A 12 -4.79 6.58 -11.70
C ALA A 12 -5.71 7.80 -11.82
N LYS A 13 -7.01 7.58 -11.67
CA LYS A 13 -8.02 8.66 -11.68
C LYS A 13 -7.85 9.63 -10.52
N LYS A 14 -7.44 9.13 -9.35
CA LYS A 14 -7.16 9.92 -8.15
C LYS A 14 -5.84 9.45 -7.52
N ILE A 15 -5.03 10.37 -7.09
CA ILE A 15 -3.81 10.10 -6.34
C ILE A 15 -3.84 10.86 -5.03
N TYR A 16 -3.27 10.26 -3.99
CA TYR A 16 -3.06 10.91 -2.70
C TYR A 16 -1.61 11.27 -2.55
N THR A 17 -1.34 12.55 -2.50
CA THR A 17 -0.02 13.11 -2.19
C THR A 17 0.04 13.54 -0.72
N LEU A 18 1.11 14.21 -0.34
CA LEU A 18 1.27 14.79 1.00
C LEU A 18 0.17 15.82 1.33
N LYS A 19 -0.34 16.53 0.32
CA LYS A 19 -1.38 17.56 0.52
C LYS A 19 -2.74 16.96 0.85
N GLU A 20 -3.11 15.92 0.12
CA GLU A 20 -4.44 15.30 0.24
C GLU A 20 -4.56 14.45 1.50
N ASP A 21 -3.42 14.06 2.13
CA ASP A 21 -3.38 13.22 3.31
C ASP A 21 -4.34 12.02 3.23
N GLY A 22 -3.90 10.96 2.52
CA GLY A 22 -4.75 9.77 2.31
C GLY A 22 -5.17 9.04 3.61
N LEU A 23 -4.69 9.46 4.78
CA LEU A 23 -5.19 9.00 6.08
C LEU A 23 -6.36 9.84 6.61
N ASN A 24 -6.74 10.92 5.92
CA ASN A 24 -7.91 11.70 6.30
C ASN A 24 -9.17 10.83 6.24
N ALA A 25 -9.84 10.68 7.37
CA ALA A 25 -11.03 9.82 7.47
C ALA A 25 -12.26 10.41 6.76
N GLU A 26 -12.29 11.72 6.52
CA GLU A 26 -13.39 12.40 5.83
C GLU A 26 -13.38 12.20 4.31
N ASP A 27 -12.25 11.71 3.75
CA ASP A 27 -12.14 11.41 2.32
C ASP A 27 -12.09 9.89 2.11
N PRO A 28 -13.23 9.22 1.88
CA PRO A 28 -13.27 7.78 1.67
C PRO A 28 -12.58 7.40 0.35
N TRP A 29 -11.87 6.29 0.38
CA TRP A 29 -11.31 5.72 -0.84
C TRP A 29 -12.39 4.98 -1.63
N THR A 30 -12.26 4.95 -2.96
CA THR A 30 -13.24 4.28 -3.82
C THR A 30 -12.56 3.53 -4.96
N GLY A 31 -13.27 2.51 -5.50
CA GLY A 31 -12.81 1.77 -6.67
C GLY A 31 -11.70 0.76 -6.37
N THR A 32 -10.77 0.60 -7.31
CA THR A 32 -9.59 -0.25 -7.15
C THR A 32 -8.41 0.58 -6.66
N VAL A 33 -7.73 0.12 -5.62
CA VAL A 33 -6.66 0.87 -4.96
C VAL A 33 -5.32 0.17 -5.12
N TYR A 34 -4.33 0.91 -5.59
CA TYR A 34 -2.92 0.56 -5.43
C TYR A 34 -2.30 1.43 -4.35
N LEU A 35 -1.75 0.80 -3.32
CA LEU A 35 -1.18 1.50 -2.18
C LEU A 35 0.28 1.11 -1.94
N PHE A 36 1.15 2.09 -2.08
CA PHE A 36 2.52 2.04 -1.60
C PHE A 36 2.68 3.14 -0.54
N PRO A 37 2.69 2.80 0.76
CA PRO A 37 2.76 3.80 1.81
C PRO A 37 4.11 4.51 1.81
N PRO A 38 4.18 5.73 2.38
CA PRO A 38 5.46 6.41 2.54
C PRO A 38 6.47 5.55 3.29
N THR A 39 7.68 5.44 2.76
CA THR A 39 8.77 4.65 3.36
C THR A 39 9.53 5.43 4.45
N TYR A 40 9.31 6.73 4.53
CA TYR A 40 9.91 7.64 5.51
C TYR A 40 8.82 8.33 6.34
N GLY A 41 9.21 8.95 7.45
CA GLY A 41 8.27 9.56 8.38
C GLY A 41 7.58 8.55 9.31
N ARG A 42 6.57 9.02 10.00
CA ARG A 42 5.79 8.24 10.98
C ARG A 42 4.32 8.66 10.96
N CYS A 43 3.46 7.75 11.37
CA CYS A 43 2.05 8.05 11.63
C CYS A 43 1.85 8.29 13.13
N SER A 44 1.18 9.39 13.48
CA SER A 44 0.75 9.69 14.84
C SER A 44 -0.77 9.81 14.90
N PHE A 45 -1.35 9.45 16.04
CA PHE A 45 -2.79 9.60 16.24
C PHE A 45 -3.08 11.02 16.78
N SER A 46 -3.96 11.74 16.12
CA SER A 46 -4.45 13.04 16.58
C SER A 46 -5.71 12.82 17.44
N GLN A 47 -5.62 13.12 18.72
CA GLN A 47 -6.77 13.03 19.64
C GLN A 47 -7.89 14.01 19.26
N GLU A 48 -7.53 15.23 18.83
CA GLU A 48 -8.51 16.25 18.43
C GLU A 48 -9.37 15.82 17.24
N ARG A 49 -8.78 15.05 16.31
CA ARG A 49 -9.44 14.62 15.06
C ARG A 49 -9.90 13.17 15.09
N GLY A 50 -9.51 12.40 16.09
CA GLY A 50 -9.81 10.97 16.16
C GLY A 50 -9.21 10.14 15.01
N THR A 51 -8.14 10.60 14.38
CA THR A 51 -7.56 9.98 13.19
C THR A 51 -6.04 9.95 13.19
N TRP A 52 -5.48 9.05 12.37
CA TRP A 52 -4.06 9.00 12.13
C TRP A 52 -3.63 10.05 11.11
N ARG A 53 -2.45 10.61 11.32
CA ARG A 53 -1.79 11.53 10.40
C ARG A 53 -0.38 11.04 10.10
N TRP A 54 0.01 11.19 8.85
CA TRP A 54 1.39 10.97 8.46
C TRP A 54 2.18 12.28 8.54
N SER A 55 3.45 12.17 9.00
CA SER A 55 4.38 13.30 9.06
C SER A 55 5.80 12.82 8.75
N VAL A 56 6.60 13.70 8.18
CA VAL A 56 8.04 13.45 7.96
C VAL A 56 8.83 13.47 9.27
N THR A 57 8.29 14.11 10.31
CA THR A 57 8.89 14.19 11.65
C THR A 57 8.20 13.18 12.58
N ALA A 58 9.00 12.36 13.26
CA ALA A 58 8.47 11.44 14.26
C ALA A 58 8.08 12.20 15.53
N GLY A 59 6.82 12.02 15.97
CA GLY A 59 6.35 12.47 17.29
C GLY A 59 6.35 11.34 18.31
N MET A 60 6.08 11.64 19.58
CA MET A 60 5.87 10.61 20.62
C MET A 60 4.73 9.68 20.22
N GLY A 61 4.91 8.36 20.40
CA GLY A 61 3.91 7.36 20.02
C GLY A 61 3.77 7.10 18.51
N ALA A 62 4.64 7.69 17.69
CA ALA A 62 4.64 7.52 16.26
C ALA A 62 4.91 6.07 15.84
N LYS A 63 4.12 5.56 14.90
CA LYS A 63 4.19 4.18 14.39
C LYS A 63 4.63 4.14 12.93
N ALA A 64 5.12 2.97 12.52
CA ALA A 64 5.51 2.74 11.14
C ALA A 64 4.32 2.93 10.18
N PRO A 65 4.47 3.71 9.12
CA PRO A 65 3.38 4.01 8.18
C PRO A 65 2.71 2.75 7.63
N SER A 66 3.48 1.75 7.20
CA SER A 66 2.94 0.56 6.52
C SER A 66 1.78 -0.10 7.28
N VAL A 67 1.87 -0.25 8.60
CA VAL A 67 0.79 -0.86 9.40
C VAL A 67 -0.46 0.02 9.43
N ILE A 68 -0.28 1.32 9.63
CA ILE A 68 -1.42 2.26 9.73
C ILE A 68 -2.13 2.38 8.39
N TRP A 69 -1.38 2.51 7.31
CA TRP A 69 -1.93 2.58 5.96
C TRP A 69 -2.62 1.29 5.55
N PHE A 70 -2.06 0.13 5.89
CA PHE A 70 -2.70 -1.15 5.62
C PHE A 70 -4.02 -1.30 6.38
N ARG A 71 -4.05 -0.95 7.66
CA ARG A 71 -5.28 -0.99 8.47
C ARG A 71 -6.34 -0.03 7.96
N ARG A 72 -5.95 1.15 7.46
CA ARG A 72 -6.87 2.04 6.76
C ARG A 72 -7.41 1.38 5.50
N LEU A 73 -6.55 0.82 4.65
CA LEU A 73 -6.93 0.10 3.45
C LEU A 73 -7.92 -1.03 3.75
N LEU A 74 -7.59 -1.85 4.74
CA LEU A 74 -8.41 -2.97 5.18
C LEU A 74 -9.79 -2.53 5.68
N LYS A 75 -9.85 -1.41 6.41
CA LYS A 75 -11.12 -0.81 6.84
C LYS A 75 -11.99 -0.41 5.66
N GLU A 76 -11.43 0.32 4.68
CA GLU A 76 -12.17 0.75 3.49
C GLU A 76 -12.66 -0.44 2.66
N TRP A 77 -11.86 -1.49 2.56
CA TRP A 77 -12.22 -2.71 1.85
C TRP A 77 -13.35 -3.49 2.58
N LYS A 78 -13.25 -3.67 3.91
CA LYS A 78 -14.30 -4.31 4.72
C LYS A 78 -15.63 -3.54 4.69
N LEU A 79 -15.58 -2.21 4.60
CA LEU A 79 -16.77 -1.34 4.46
C LEU A 79 -17.32 -1.32 3.01
N ARG A 80 -16.67 -2.04 2.07
CA ARG A 80 -17.02 -2.04 0.64
C ARG A 80 -16.91 -0.67 -0.06
N ASN A 81 -16.19 0.27 0.52
CA ASN A 81 -15.89 1.55 -0.11
C ASN A 81 -14.94 1.36 -1.30
N ILE A 82 -14.05 0.39 -1.21
CA ILE A 82 -13.18 -0.05 -2.31
C ILE A 82 -13.50 -1.48 -2.71
N CYS A 83 -13.35 -1.76 -4.00
CA CYS A 83 -13.69 -3.07 -4.57
C CYS A 83 -12.55 -4.07 -4.40
N GLU A 84 -11.33 -3.61 -4.61
CA GLU A 84 -10.12 -4.42 -4.74
C GLU A 84 -8.90 -3.59 -4.40
N ALA A 85 -7.86 -4.20 -3.84
CA ALA A 85 -6.62 -3.47 -3.59
C ALA A 85 -5.37 -4.32 -3.74
N LEU A 86 -4.30 -3.64 -4.14
CA LEU A 86 -2.94 -4.15 -4.11
C LEU A 86 -2.10 -3.24 -3.21
N PHE A 87 -1.58 -3.80 -2.13
CA PHE A 87 -0.70 -3.13 -1.20
C PHE A 87 0.73 -3.59 -1.41
N PHE A 88 1.66 -2.67 -1.59
CA PHE A 88 3.09 -2.96 -1.64
C PHE A 88 3.81 -2.32 -0.46
N THR A 89 4.71 -3.04 0.18
CA THR A 89 5.52 -2.49 1.26
C THR A 89 6.93 -3.08 1.27
N THR A 90 7.87 -2.27 1.72
CA THR A 90 9.27 -2.67 1.97
C THR A 90 9.54 -2.88 3.47
N TYR A 91 8.53 -2.81 4.31
CA TYR A 91 8.64 -2.93 5.77
C TYR A 91 8.42 -4.36 6.24
N ALA A 92 9.49 -5.15 6.31
CA ALA A 92 9.45 -6.57 6.66
C ALA A 92 8.89 -6.84 8.08
N GLU A 93 9.16 -5.95 9.04
CA GLU A 93 8.61 -6.08 10.40
C GLU A 93 7.07 -6.12 10.45
N MET A 94 6.40 -5.66 9.41
CA MET A 94 4.95 -5.72 9.30
C MET A 94 4.43 -7.16 9.42
N MET A 95 5.18 -8.15 8.92
CA MET A 95 4.81 -9.56 9.00
C MET A 95 4.66 -10.05 10.44
N ARG A 96 5.42 -9.46 11.36
CA ARG A 96 5.39 -9.80 12.79
C ARG A 96 4.35 -8.99 13.57
N ILE A 97 4.21 -7.69 13.27
CA ILE A 97 3.43 -6.76 14.08
C ILE A 97 2.01 -6.51 13.57
N CYS A 98 1.68 -7.03 12.40
CA CYS A 98 0.38 -6.91 11.75
C CYS A 98 -0.09 -8.30 11.26
N PRO A 99 -0.48 -9.20 12.17
CA PRO A 99 -0.82 -10.58 11.82
C PRO A 99 -1.99 -10.68 10.82
N GLU A 100 -2.81 -9.65 10.74
CA GLU A 100 -3.94 -9.58 9.82
C GLU A 100 -3.53 -9.74 8.34
N ILE A 101 -2.27 -9.51 7.99
CA ILE A 101 -1.82 -9.66 6.60
C ILE A 101 -1.83 -11.11 6.11
N TRP A 102 -1.69 -12.06 7.04
CA TRP A 102 -1.64 -13.49 6.72
C TRP A 102 -2.99 -14.08 6.30
N ASP A 103 -4.06 -13.31 6.46
CA ASP A 103 -5.40 -13.69 5.99
C ASP A 103 -5.61 -13.42 4.49
N TYR A 104 -4.61 -12.87 3.80
CA TYR A 104 -4.71 -12.42 2.40
C TYR A 104 -3.59 -12.98 1.54
N PRO A 105 -3.87 -13.19 0.23
CA PRO A 105 -2.84 -13.60 -0.72
C PRO A 105 -1.67 -12.62 -0.75
N MET A 106 -0.45 -13.16 -0.73
CA MET A 106 0.78 -12.38 -0.77
C MET A 106 1.73 -12.87 -1.87
N CYS A 107 2.48 -11.95 -2.45
CA CYS A 107 3.60 -12.28 -3.32
C CYS A 107 4.90 -11.74 -2.74
N PHE A 108 5.90 -12.60 -2.66
CA PHE A 108 7.27 -12.31 -2.26
C PHE A 108 8.17 -12.36 -3.49
N PRO A 109 8.44 -11.22 -4.13
CA PRO A 109 9.31 -11.17 -5.30
C PRO A 109 10.71 -11.70 -5.01
N THR A 110 11.29 -12.43 -5.95
CA THR A 110 12.69 -12.89 -5.87
C THR A 110 13.66 -11.74 -6.01
N ASP A 111 13.31 -10.76 -6.84
CA ASP A 111 14.14 -9.60 -7.09
C ASP A 111 13.72 -8.39 -6.26
N ARG A 112 14.67 -7.49 -6.05
CA ARG A 112 14.39 -6.20 -5.42
C ARG A 112 13.59 -5.30 -6.36
N ALA A 113 12.68 -4.52 -5.80
CA ALA A 113 11.87 -3.60 -6.57
C ALA A 113 12.74 -2.51 -7.23
N LYS A 114 12.58 -2.36 -8.53
CA LYS A 114 13.15 -1.26 -9.31
C LYS A 114 12.24 -0.04 -9.15
N LEU A 115 12.58 0.83 -8.22
CA LEU A 115 11.80 2.01 -7.95
C LEU A 115 12.08 3.10 -8.99
N ILE A 116 11.05 3.84 -9.37
CA ILE A 116 11.15 5.00 -10.24
C ILE A 116 11.08 6.26 -9.39
N HIS A 117 12.03 7.16 -9.59
CA HIS A 117 12.03 8.44 -8.89
C HIS A 117 10.85 9.29 -9.35
N GLY A 118 9.99 9.67 -8.39
CA GLY A 118 8.70 10.26 -8.70
C GLY A 118 8.74 11.64 -9.38
N LYS A 119 9.86 12.36 -9.33
CA LYS A 119 9.99 13.69 -9.94
C LYS A 119 10.75 13.66 -11.26
N ASN A 120 11.83 12.92 -11.32
CA ASN A 120 12.73 12.91 -12.48
C ASN A 120 12.52 11.69 -13.38
N LEU A 121 11.64 10.78 -12.97
CA LEU A 121 11.21 9.57 -13.69
C LEU A 121 12.35 8.61 -14.09
N TYR A 122 13.54 8.74 -13.51
CA TYR A 122 14.61 7.78 -13.73
C TYR A 122 14.48 6.57 -12.78
N GLN A 123 14.93 5.42 -13.23
CA GLN A 123 15.03 4.23 -12.39
C GLN A 123 16.13 4.43 -11.34
N ILE A 124 15.81 4.14 -10.09
CA ILE A 124 16.80 4.14 -9.00
C ILE A 124 17.59 2.84 -9.09
N ASP A 125 18.90 2.94 -9.35
CA ASP A 125 19.79 1.81 -9.53
C ASP A 125 21.04 1.98 -8.64
N PRO A 126 21.53 0.93 -7.96
CA PRO A 126 20.94 -0.41 -7.88
C PRO A 126 19.65 -0.43 -7.04
N PRO A 127 18.75 -1.41 -7.26
CA PRO A 127 17.55 -1.54 -6.45
C PRO A 127 17.94 -1.94 -5.02
N VAL A 128 17.63 -1.08 -4.05
CA VAL A 128 18.07 -1.24 -2.66
C VAL A 128 17.01 -1.86 -1.75
N HIS A 129 15.73 -1.78 -2.15
CA HIS A 129 14.63 -2.22 -1.32
C HIS A 129 14.01 -3.51 -1.84
N TRP A 130 13.96 -4.51 -0.98
CA TRP A 130 13.11 -5.66 -1.16
C TRP A 130 11.74 -5.35 -0.55
N GLY A 131 10.68 -5.85 -1.16
CA GLY A 131 9.32 -5.64 -0.68
C GLY A 131 8.42 -6.79 -1.09
N TYR A 132 7.17 -6.76 -0.62
CA TYR A 132 6.18 -7.78 -0.94
C TYR A 132 4.82 -7.13 -1.18
N PHE A 133 3.98 -7.87 -1.91
CA PHE A 133 2.63 -7.47 -2.22
C PHE A 133 1.64 -8.21 -1.32
N ILE A 134 0.56 -7.51 -0.92
CA ILE A 134 -0.61 -8.09 -0.29
C ILE A 134 -1.81 -7.74 -1.15
N TYR A 135 -2.63 -8.73 -1.47
CA TYR A 135 -3.78 -8.56 -2.34
C TYR A 135 -5.08 -8.67 -1.55
N LEU A 136 -5.93 -7.67 -1.66
CA LEU A 136 -7.31 -7.68 -1.16
C LEU A 136 -8.24 -7.91 -2.36
N PRO A 137 -8.78 -9.13 -2.53
CA PRO A 137 -9.60 -9.48 -3.69
C PRO A 137 -10.98 -8.82 -3.63
N LYS A 138 -11.68 -8.82 -4.75
CA LYS A 138 -13.08 -8.43 -4.79
C LYS A 138 -13.93 -9.37 -3.96
N LEU A 139 -14.67 -8.84 -3.01
CA LEU A 139 -15.49 -9.62 -2.08
C LEU A 139 -16.57 -10.48 -2.77
N ASP A 140 -17.05 -10.07 -3.94
CA ASP A 140 -18.15 -10.71 -4.64
C ASP A 140 -17.71 -11.75 -5.69
N TYR A 141 -16.40 -11.92 -5.94
CA TYR A 141 -15.88 -12.79 -7.02
C TYR A 141 -15.11 -14.02 -6.54
N GLY A 142 -15.00 -14.26 -5.23
CA GLY A 142 -14.44 -15.47 -4.65
C GLY A 142 -13.05 -15.86 -5.15
N PHE A 143 -12.82 -17.16 -5.31
CA PHE A 143 -11.51 -17.73 -5.64
C PHE A 143 -10.93 -17.32 -7.01
N GLN A 144 -11.76 -17.01 -8.00
CA GLN A 144 -11.30 -16.64 -9.35
C GLN A 144 -10.35 -15.45 -9.38
N GLN A 145 -10.52 -14.48 -8.45
CA GLN A 145 -9.64 -13.32 -8.38
C GLN A 145 -8.30 -13.66 -7.72
N VAL A 146 -8.32 -14.62 -6.81
CA VAL A 146 -7.09 -15.15 -6.19
C VAL A 146 -6.27 -15.91 -7.22
N ASP A 147 -6.90 -16.77 -8.02
CA ASP A 147 -6.24 -17.49 -9.11
C ASP A 147 -5.57 -16.53 -10.09
N LYS A 148 -6.29 -15.47 -10.49
CA LYS A 148 -5.72 -14.43 -11.35
C LYS A 148 -4.52 -13.71 -10.71
N PHE A 149 -4.57 -13.45 -9.41
CA PHE A 149 -3.42 -12.90 -8.70
C PHE A 149 -2.24 -13.87 -8.72
N VAL A 150 -2.48 -15.15 -8.46
CA VAL A 150 -1.46 -16.21 -8.53
C VAL A 150 -0.84 -16.25 -9.92
N ASP A 151 -1.64 -16.30 -10.97
CA ASP A 151 -1.17 -16.37 -12.37
C ASP A 151 -0.25 -15.17 -12.71
N ILE A 152 -0.67 -13.97 -12.34
CA ILE A 152 0.08 -12.76 -12.67
C ILE A 152 1.36 -12.66 -11.82
N PHE A 153 1.28 -12.93 -10.51
CA PHE A 153 2.37 -12.64 -9.58
C PHE A 153 3.37 -13.78 -9.39
N SER A 154 3.03 -15.01 -9.78
CA SER A 154 3.96 -16.15 -9.73
C SER A 154 5.23 -15.97 -10.58
N HIS A 155 5.15 -15.15 -11.63
CA HIS A 155 6.32 -14.77 -12.43
C HIS A 155 7.30 -13.84 -11.70
N LEU A 156 6.85 -13.15 -10.67
CA LEU A 156 7.68 -12.24 -9.88
C LEU A 156 8.37 -12.92 -8.71
N GLY A 157 7.77 -13.99 -8.16
CA GLY A 157 8.30 -14.66 -7.01
C GLY A 157 7.34 -15.67 -6.37
N LYS A 158 7.53 -15.94 -5.08
CA LYS A 158 6.68 -16.88 -4.34
C LYS A 158 5.34 -16.25 -3.98
N VAL A 159 4.27 -16.85 -4.43
CA VAL A 159 2.90 -16.51 -4.00
C VAL A 159 2.47 -17.44 -2.88
N VAL A 160 1.82 -16.88 -1.88
CA VAL A 160 1.19 -17.57 -0.73
C VAL A 160 -0.29 -17.14 -0.71
N VAL A 161 -1.18 -18.10 -0.61
CA VAL A 161 -2.64 -17.91 -0.55
C VAL A 161 -3.20 -18.65 0.63
#